data_f61218b38ed9a9390804ae8c7ea9142f
#
_entry.id   f61218b38ed9a9390804ae8c7ea9142f
#
_cell.length_a   1.000
_cell.length_b   1.000
_cell.length_c   1.000
_cell.angle_alpha   90.00
_cell.angle_beta   90.00
_cell.angle_gamma   90.00
#
_symmetry.space_group_name_H-M   'P 1'
#
loop_
_entity.id
_entity.type
_entity.pdbx_description
1 polymer ?
#
loop_
_entity_poly.entity_id
_entity_poly.type
_entity_poly.pdbx_seq_one_letter_code
_entity_poly.pdbx_strand_id
1 'polypeptide(L)'
;MHNIRVLLVCKDINCPLYYLLPVAHHQHPPAGKVRDAPTCNDLGAAFGQTGQLKTPMSGHHLILGELVDHITGEIINDTHDERYRQKIARLLIGRKRYLRSDIKPRQELLVNAGDSKAIIKIDFLIHVANRIGMVIKYAPGSIVTRRRSVLAASRLVSLYQVPIAVATNGEDAEILDGISGNVISQGLGTIPSKSQLIDVVSGAPSNKISVSRTEIESRILYCYEVDGSCPCDEDICKL
;
A
#
# COMPACT_ATOMS: atom_id res chain seq x y z
N MET A 1 17.44 0.11 23.61
CA MET A 1 17.34 -0.23 22.17
C MET A 1 15.90 -0.66 21.89
N HIS A 2 15.08 0.23 21.34
CA HIS A 2 13.66 0.00 21.11
C HIS A 2 13.47 -0.60 19.73
N ASN A 3 12.98 -1.84 19.68
CA ASN A 3 12.61 -2.49 18.42
C ASN A 3 11.26 -1.93 17.94
N ILE A 4 11.28 -1.09 16.92
CA ILE A 4 10.06 -0.68 16.20
C ILE A 4 9.85 -1.67 15.07
N ARG A 5 8.71 -2.35 15.07
CA ARG A 5 8.27 -3.26 14.01
C ARG A 5 7.16 -2.62 13.21
N VAL A 6 7.28 -2.68 11.91
CA VAL A 6 6.19 -2.35 10.98
C VAL A 6 5.15 -3.48 11.08
N LEU A 7 3.93 -3.13 11.46
CA LEU A 7 2.80 -4.06 11.47
C LEU A 7 2.10 -4.00 10.12
N LEU A 8 2.21 -5.08 9.35
CA LEU A 8 1.31 -5.33 8.22
C LEU A 8 0.06 -6.01 8.76
N VAL A 9 -1.07 -5.34 8.70
CA VAL A 9 -2.36 -5.94 9.08
C VAL A 9 -2.95 -6.63 7.85
N CYS A 10 -2.79 -7.95 7.78
CA CYS A 10 -3.52 -8.76 6.81
C CYS A 10 -4.82 -9.28 7.43
N LYS A 11 -5.96 -9.00 6.80
CA LYS A 11 -7.27 -9.53 7.19
C LYS A 11 -7.54 -10.97 6.70
N ASP A 12 -6.71 -11.51 5.84
CA ASP A 12 -6.92 -12.84 5.26
C ASP A 12 -6.30 -13.95 6.10
N ILE A 13 -7.10 -14.98 6.39
CA ILE A 13 -6.78 -16.17 7.22
C ILE A 13 -5.58 -16.98 6.69
N ASN A 14 -5.09 -16.70 5.48
CA ASN A 14 -3.96 -17.37 4.84
C ASN A 14 -2.70 -16.50 4.70
N CYS A 15 -2.54 -15.42 5.46
CA CYS A 15 -1.32 -14.62 5.40
C CYS A 15 -0.23 -15.25 6.29
N PRO A 16 0.93 -15.68 5.76
CA PRO A 16 1.98 -16.35 6.53
C PRO A 16 2.82 -15.41 7.40
N LEU A 17 2.32 -14.23 7.74
CA LEU A 17 3.02 -13.27 8.60
C LEU A 17 2.74 -13.59 10.07
N TYR A 18 3.58 -14.42 10.66
CA TYR A 18 3.58 -14.66 12.10
C TYR A 18 3.95 -13.40 12.87
N TYR A 19 3.07 -13.03 13.80
CA TYR A 19 3.37 -12.04 14.83
C TYR A 19 4.53 -12.50 15.69
N LEU A 20 5.63 -11.76 15.69
CA LEU A 20 6.66 -11.87 16.70
C LEU A 20 6.59 -10.62 17.59
N LEU A 21 5.78 -10.69 18.65
CA LEU A 21 5.81 -9.71 19.73
C LEU A 21 7.06 -9.94 20.59
N PRO A 22 7.69 -8.88 21.12
CA PRO A 22 8.72 -9.06 22.14
C PRO A 22 8.07 -9.63 23.40
N VAL A 23 8.61 -10.75 23.90
CA VAL A 23 8.19 -11.33 25.19
C VAL A 23 8.70 -10.41 26.30
N ALA A 24 7.82 -9.58 26.83
CA ALA A 24 7.98 -9.03 28.15
C ALA A 24 7.41 -10.06 29.13
N HIS A 25 8.26 -10.60 30.00
CA HIS A 25 7.82 -11.42 31.12
C HIS A 25 6.92 -10.60 32.05
N HIS A 26 5.61 -10.74 31.89
CA HIS A 26 4.62 -10.43 32.94
C HIS A 26 3.47 -11.41 32.86
N GLN A 27 3.04 -11.83 34.04
CA GLN A 27 2.06 -12.86 34.40
C GLN A 27 0.76 -12.79 33.60
N HIS A 28 0.26 -13.95 33.18
CA HIS A 28 -1.01 -14.13 32.47
C HIS A 28 -2.21 -13.61 33.27
N PRO A 29 -3.04 -12.74 32.70
CA PRO A 29 -4.46 -12.67 33.05
C PRO A 29 -5.26 -13.66 32.17
N PRO A 30 -6.46 -14.10 32.61
CA PRO A 30 -7.23 -15.14 31.96
C PRO A 30 -7.77 -14.69 30.59
N ALA A 31 -8.02 -15.69 29.74
CA ALA A 31 -8.49 -15.53 28.35
C ALA A 31 -9.73 -14.64 28.22
N GLY A 32 -9.51 -13.39 27.91
CA GLY A 32 -10.52 -12.43 27.45
C GLY A 32 -10.45 -12.32 25.93
N LYS A 33 -11.62 -12.29 25.28
CA LYS A 33 -11.77 -12.15 23.84
C LYS A 33 -10.88 -11.01 23.32
N VAL A 34 -9.98 -11.35 22.40
CA VAL A 34 -9.22 -10.35 21.59
C VAL A 34 -10.26 -9.53 20.83
N ARG A 35 -10.37 -8.25 21.16
CA ARG A 35 -11.16 -7.31 20.37
C ARG A 35 -10.34 -7.01 19.12
N ASP A 36 -11.00 -7.07 17.96
CA ASP A 36 -10.43 -6.68 16.69
C ASP A 36 -9.89 -5.24 16.79
N ALA A 37 -8.73 -5.00 16.18
CA ALA A 37 -8.17 -3.66 16.10
C ALA A 37 -9.17 -2.73 15.36
N PRO A 38 -9.40 -1.51 15.86
CA PRO A 38 -10.36 -0.59 15.22
C PRO A 38 -9.91 -0.26 13.80
N THR A 39 -10.83 -0.32 12.87
CA THR A 39 -10.63 0.16 11.49
C THR A 39 -10.79 1.69 11.45
N CYS A 40 -10.32 2.36 10.39
CA CYS A 40 -10.53 3.80 10.21
C CYS A 40 -12.01 4.21 10.29
N ASN A 41 -12.93 3.31 9.96
CA ASN A 41 -14.38 3.52 10.07
C ASN A 41 -14.86 3.42 11.53
N ASP A 42 -14.21 2.60 12.36
CA ASP A 42 -14.63 2.37 13.75
C ASP A 42 -14.24 3.54 14.67
N LEU A 43 -13.16 4.27 14.35
CA LEU A 43 -12.70 5.43 15.12
C LEU A 43 -13.60 6.67 14.95
N GLY A 44 -14.35 6.76 13.84
CA GLY A 44 -15.30 7.84 13.60
C GLY A 44 -16.56 7.76 14.47
N ALA A 45 -16.89 6.61 15.02
CA ALA A 45 -18.11 6.38 15.80
C ALA A 45 -17.98 6.71 17.31
N ALA A 46 -16.75 6.85 17.84
CA ALA A 46 -16.50 7.02 19.27
C ALA A 46 -16.47 8.48 19.75
N PHE A 47 -16.47 9.46 18.85
CA PHE A 47 -16.48 10.88 19.20
C PHE A 47 -17.64 11.64 18.56
N GLY A 48 -18.74 11.82 19.31
CA GLY A 48 -19.65 12.87 18.98
C GLY A 48 -21.13 12.69 19.22
N GLN A 49 -21.57 13.01 20.42
CA GLN A 49 -22.91 13.56 20.61
C GLN A 49 -22.80 15.02 21.03
N THR A 50 -22.66 15.90 20.08
CA THR A 50 -23.19 17.28 20.16
C THR A 50 -23.72 17.63 18.78
N GLY A 51 -25.04 17.85 18.72
CA GLY A 51 -25.78 18.07 17.50
C GLY A 51 -25.35 19.33 16.74
N GLN A 52 -24.51 19.13 15.73
CA GLN A 52 -24.42 20.00 14.59
C GLN A 52 -24.45 19.07 13.37
N LEU A 53 -25.44 19.29 12.48
CA LEU A 53 -25.44 18.71 11.16
C LEU A 53 -24.09 19.06 10.51
N LYS A 54 -23.15 18.14 10.53
CA LYS A 54 -21.99 18.21 9.64
C LYS A 54 -22.54 17.98 8.24
N THR A 55 -22.68 19.05 7.47
CA THR A 55 -22.69 18.93 6.01
C THR A 55 -21.50 18.04 5.65
N PRO A 56 -21.70 16.98 4.86
CA PRO A 56 -20.57 16.19 4.37
C PRO A 56 -19.64 17.20 3.68
N MET A 57 -18.42 17.34 4.19
CA MET A 57 -17.38 18.08 3.46
C MET A 57 -17.24 17.34 2.14
N SER A 58 -17.74 17.95 1.06
CA SER A 58 -17.56 17.45 -0.28
C SER A 58 -16.07 17.36 -0.51
N GLY A 59 -15.54 16.14 -0.53
CA GLY A 59 -14.15 15.89 -0.88
C GLY A 59 -13.87 16.58 -2.23
N HIS A 60 -12.65 17.07 -2.43
CA HIS A 60 -12.23 17.68 -3.71
C HIS A 60 -12.29 16.67 -4.88
N HIS A 61 -12.60 15.41 -4.58
CA HIS A 61 -12.76 14.36 -5.57
C HIS A 61 -14.21 14.29 -6.04
N LEU A 62 -14.41 14.72 -7.29
CA LEU A 62 -15.72 14.62 -7.94
C LEU A 62 -16.09 13.15 -8.12
N ILE A 63 -17.15 12.72 -7.45
CA ILE A 63 -17.74 11.39 -7.65
C ILE A 63 -18.66 11.50 -8.88
N LEU A 64 -18.35 10.72 -9.91
CA LEU A 64 -19.04 10.71 -11.18
C LEU A 64 -20.16 9.66 -11.25
N GLY A 65 -20.22 8.77 -10.24
CA GLY A 65 -21.13 7.65 -10.14
C GLY A 65 -20.48 6.45 -9.51
N GLU A 66 -20.83 5.27 -9.99
CA GLU A 66 -20.28 3.99 -9.53
C GLU A 66 -19.63 3.24 -10.69
N LEU A 67 -18.60 2.44 -10.38
CA LEU A 67 -17.99 1.53 -11.32
C LEU A 67 -17.69 0.19 -10.65
N VAL A 68 -17.51 -0.85 -11.45
CA VAL A 68 -17.14 -2.19 -10.96
C VAL A 68 -15.61 -2.33 -10.99
N ASP A 69 -15.03 -2.63 -9.83
CA ASP A 69 -13.60 -2.90 -9.73
C ASP A 69 -13.21 -4.11 -10.58
N HIS A 70 -12.24 -3.92 -11.46
CA HIS A 70 -11.85 -4.95 -12.41
C HIS A 70 -11.14 -6.16 -11.76
N ILE A 71 -10.61 -5.98 -10.54
CA ILE A 71 -9.91 -7.05 -9.80
C ILE A 71 -10.86 -7.75 -8.85
N THR A 72 -11.55 -7.01 -7.97
CA THR A 72 -12.40 -7.58 -6.92
C THR A 72 -13.82 -7.87 -7.39
N GLY A 73 -14.31 -7.14 -8.38
CA GLY A 73 -15.71 -7.18 -8.82
C GLY A 73 -16.67 -6.38 -7.93
N GLU A 74 -16.18 -5.67 -6.93
CA GLU A 74 -16.97 -4.82 -6.04
C GLU A 74 -17.41 -3.53 -6.75
N ILE A 75 -18.53 -2.98 -6.30
CA ILE A 75 -18.98 -1.65 -6.72
C ILE A 75 -18.23 -0.62 -5.88
N ILE A 76 -17.61 0.33 -6.54
CA ILE A 76 -16.80 1.41 -5.93
C ILE A 76 -17.15 2.74 -6.55
N ASN A 77 -16.80 3.84 -5.87
CA ASN A 77 -17.01 5.20 -6.37
C ASN A 77 -16.24 5.44 -7.66
N ASP A 78 -16.90 6.00 -8.66
CA ASP A 78 -16.28 6.45 -9.91
C ASP A 78 -15.67 7.83 -9.71
N THR A 79 -14.35 7.87 -9.52
CA THR A 79 -13.55 9.10 -9.48
C THR A 79 -12.53 9.11 -10.62
N HIS A 80 -11.96 10.27 -10.92
CA HIS A 80 -10.89 10.36 -11.92
C HIS A 80 -9.72 9.44 -11.59
N ASP A 81 -9.29 9.44 -10.33
CA ASP A 81 -8.17 8.61 -9.87
C ASP A 81 -8.49 7.13 -9.97
N GLU A 82 -9.74 6.75 -9.60
CA GLU A 82 -10.14 5.36 -9.70
C GLU A 82 -10.23 4.87 -11.15
N ARG A 83 -10.65 5.71 -12.09
CA ARG A 83 -10.61 5.37 -13.52
C ARG A 83 -9.20 5.04 -14.02
N TYR A 84 -8.18 5.77 -13.54
CA TYR A 84 -6.78 5.45 -13.85
C TYR A 84 -6.31 4.16 -13.18
N ARG A 85 -6.68 3.92 -11.91
CA ARG A 85 -6.41 2.64 -11.24
C ARG A 85 -7.04 1.47 -12.01
N GLN A 86 -8.28 1.63 -12.46
CA GLN A 86 -8.96 0.61 -13.27
C GLN A 86 -8.32 0.41 -14.65
N LYS A 87 -7.76 1.46 -15.27
CA LYS A 87 -6.97 1.37 -16.50
C LYS A 87 -5.71 0.52 -16.29
N ILE A 88 -5.01 0.74 -15.17
CA ILE A 88 -3.84 -0.06 -14.78
C ILE A 88 -4.25 -1.51 -14.51
N ALA A 89 -5.33 -1.76 -13.78
CA ALA A 89 -5.84 -3.10 -13.51
C ALA A 89 -6.14 -3.89 -14.80
N ARG A 90 -6.80 -3.24 -15.78
CA ARG A 90 -7.06 -3.85 -17.10
C ARG A 90 -5.76 -4.14 -17.87
N LEU A 91 -4.75 -3.25 -17.79
CA LEU A 91 -3.44 -3.47 -18.38
C LEU A 91 -2.76 -4.71 -17.78
N LEU A 92 -2.76 -4.81 -16.44
CA LEU A 92 -2.14 -5.92 -15.72
C LEU A 92 -2.77 -7.26 -16.10
N ILE A 93 -4.09 -7.34 -16.10
CA ILE A 93 -4.79 -8.58 -16.43
C ILE A 93 -4.74 -8.89 -17.92
N GLY A 94 -5.12 -7.92 -18.77
CA GLY A 94 -5.29 -8.14 -20.21
C GLY A 94 -3.98 -8.29 -20.97
N ARG A 95 -3.03 -7.37 -20.76
CA ARG A 95 -1.77 -7.34 -21.51
C ARG A 95 -0.61 -7.98 -20.79
N LYS A 96 -0.54 -7.84 -19.44
CA LYS A 96 0.58 -8.34 -18.64
C LYS A 96 0.35 -9.76 -18.12
N ARG A 97 -0.85 -10.31 -18.34
CA ARG A 97 -1.20 -11.72 -18.08
C ARG A 97 -1.18 -12.10 -16.59
N TYR A 98 -1.37 -11.13 -15.70
CA TYR A 98 -1.60 -11.44 -14.29
C TYR A 98 -3.02 -11.99 -14.09
N LEU A 99 -3.17 -12.96 -13.19
CA LEU A 99 -4.47 -13.38 -12.72
C LEU A 99 -5.00 -12.37 -11.70
N ARG A 100 -6.30 -12.26 -11.53
CA ARG A 100 -6.89 -11.42 -10.46
C ARG A 100 -6.37 -11.82 -9.08
N SER A 101 -6.15 -13.11 -8.85
CA SER A 101 -5.58 -13.64 -7.60
C SER A 101 -4.13 -13.21 -7.34
N ASP A 102 -3.38 -12.88 -8.39
CA ASP A 102 -2.00 -12.38 -8.26
C ASP A 102 -1.95 -10.92 -7.78
N ILE A 103 -3.06 -10.19 -7.87
CA ILE A 103 -3.13 -8.76 -7.62
C ILE A 103 -3.90 -8.51 -6.33
N LYS A 104 -3.28 -7.82 -5.38
CA LYS A 104 -3.93 -7.33 -4.16
C LYS A 104 -4.07 -5.81 -4.27
N PRO A 105 -5.29 -5.30 -4.55
CA PRO A 105 -5.53 -3.86 -4.62
C PRO A 105 -5.68 -3.26 -3.21
N ARG A 106 -5.42 -1.96 -3.09
CA ARG A 106 -5.69 -1.12 -1.91
C ARG A 106 -5.19 -1.71 -0.60
N GLN A 107 -3.98 -2.28 -0.60
CA GLN A 107 -3.42 -2.89 0.60
C GLN A 107 -2.98 -1.83 1.60
N GLU A 108 -3.44 -1.96 2.84
CA GLU A 108 -3.09 -1.07 3.93
C GLU A 108 -1.66 -1.30 4.41
N LEU A 109 -0.94 -0.21 4.64
CA LEU A 109 0.41 -0.19 5.17
C LEU A 109 0.49 0.82 6.32
N LEU A 110 0.82 0.34 7.52
CA LEU A 110 1.09 1.19 8.66
C LEU A 110 2.47 1.84 8.51
N VAL A 111 2.52 3.16 8.61
CA VAL A 111 3.76 3.96 8.58
C VAL A 111 3.91 4.77 9.87
N ASN A 112 5.15 4.94 10.30
CA ASN A 112 5.48 5.65 11.53
C ASN A 112 6.54 6.74 11.25
N ALA A 113 6.36 7.91 11.87
CA ALA A 113 7.32 9.01 11.84
C ALA A 113 7.50 9.57 13.26
N GLY A 114 8.38 8.94 14.04
CA GLY A 114 8.47 9.23 15.48
C GLY A 114 7.22 8.78 16.22
N ASP A 115 6.53 9.73 16.87
CA ASP A 115 5.29 9.47 17.61
C ASP A 115 4.05 9.47 16.72
N SER A 116 4.17 9.93 15.47
CA SER A 116 3.07 9.99 14.51
C SER A 116 2.94 8.68 13.76
N LYS A 117 1.70 8.25 13.53
CA LYS A 117 1.37 7.03 12.80
C LYS A 117 0.27 7.31 11.79
N ALA A 118 0.29 6.59 10.68
CA ALA A 118 -0.78 6.60 9.71
C ALA A 118 -0.90 5.26 9.00
N ILE A 119 -2.09 4.96 8.50
CA ILE A 119 -2.32 3.88 7.56
C ILE A 119 -2.47 4.52 6.17
N ILE A 120 -1.70 4.05 5.21
CA ILE A 120 -1.79 4.44 3.81
C ILE A 120 -2.18 3.23 2.97
N LYS A 121 -2.82 3.48 1.83
CA LYS A 121 -3.15 2.41 0.88
C LYS A 121 -2.10 2.33 -0.23
N ILE A 122 -1.70 1.12 -0.55
CA ILE A 122 -0.88 0.79 -1.71
C ILE A 122 -1.82 0.34 -2.83
N ASP A 123 -1.75 0.98 -3.99
CA ASP A 123 -2.71 0.73 -5.06
C ASP A 123 -2.71 -0.72 -5.52
N PHE A 124 -1.52 -1.32 -5.79
CA PHE A 124 -1.44 -2.73 -6.15
C PHE A 124 -0.17 -3.38 -5.61
N LEU A 125 -0.33 -4.52 -4.94
CA LEU A 125 0.73 -5.48 -4.67
C LEU A 125 0.58 -6.68 -5.61
N ILE A 126 1.64 -7.00 -6.33
CA ILE A 126 1.64 -8.10 -7.28
C ILE A 126 2.41 -9.28 -6.70
N HIS A 127 1.72 -10.40 -6.57
CA HIS A 127 2.25 -11.64 -6.02
C HIS A 127 2.59 -12.61 -7.15
N VAL A 128 3.80 -13.14 -7.16
CA VAL A 128 4.23 -14.25 -8.03
C VAL A 128 5.18 -15.15 -7.24
N ALA A 129 5.21 -16.43 -7.55
CA ALA A 129 6.08 -17.39 -6.86
C ALA A 129 5.98 -17.30 -5.32
N ASN A 130 4.76 -17.16 -4.78
CA ASN A 130 4.44 -17.05 -3.35
C ASN A 130 5.10 -15.87 -2.61
N ARG A 131 5.48 -14.81 -3.34
CA ARG A 131 6.03 -13.59 -2.73
C ARG A 131 5.59 -12.34 -3.49
N ILE A 132 5.69 -11.18 -2.83
CA ILE A 132 5.47 -9.89 -3.47
C ILE A 132 6.64 -9.61 -4.41
N GLY A 133 6.38 -9.56 -5.71
CA GLY A 133 7.39 -9.28 -6.73
C GLY A 133 7.40 -7.82 -7.18
N MET A 134 6.25 -7.13 -7.12
CA MET A 134 6.14 -5.76 -7.60
C MET A 134 5.14 -4.96 -6.77
N VAL A 135 5.49 -3.69 -6.50
CA VAL A 135 4.64 -2.68 -5.89
C VAL A 135 4.32 -1.63 -6.94
N ILE A 136 3.05 -1.27 -7.09
CA ILE A 136 2.62 -0.19 -7.97
C ILE A 136 1.90 0.87 -7.14
N LYS A 137 2.32 2.14 -7.25
CA LYS A 137 1.61 3.29 -6.71
C LYS A 137 1.19 4.22 -7.83
N TYR A 138 -0.09 4.56 -7.82
CA TYR A 138 -0.66 5.61 -8.64
C TYR A 138 -0.63 6.93 -7.87
N ALA A 139 -0.33 8.01 -8.57
CA ALA A 139 -0.60 9.37 -8.09
C ALA A 139 -0.72 10.30 -9.29
N PRO A 140 -1.65 11.27 -9.28
CA PRO A 140 -1.77 12.26 -10.35
C PRO A 140 -0.52 13.15 -10.44
N GLY A 141 -0.26 13.71 -11.61
CA GLY A 141 0.81 14.66 -11.85
C GLY A 141 2.17 14.04 -12.19
N SER A 142 3.25 14.61 -11.65
CA SER A 142 4.62 14.23 -12.02
C SER A 142 5.04 12.90 -11.38
N ILE A 143 5.42 11.93 -12.22
CA ILE A 143 5.91 10.62 -11.79
C ILE A 143 7.25 10.75 -11.06
N VAL A 144 8.12 11.66 -11.49
CA VAL A 144 9.46 11.85 -10.92
C VAL A 144 9.40 12.12 -9.41
N THR A 145 8.43 12.92 -8.96
CA THR A 145 8.23 13.25 -7.55
C THR A 145 7.76 12.04 -6.73
N ARG A 146 7.27 10.98 -7.37
CA ARG A 146 6.73 9.78 -6.72
C ARG A 146 7.72 8.62 -6.62
N ARG A 147 8.88 8.71 -7.31
CA ARG A 147 9.91 7.66 -7.26
C ARG A 147 10.30 7.28 -5.85
N ARG A 148 10.54 8.28 -5.02
CA ARG A 148 11.02 8.06 -3.65
C ARG A 148 9.96 7.43 -2.75
N SER A 149 8.70 7.84 -2.91
CA SER A 149 7.56 7.27 -2.18
C SER A 149 7.34 5.80 -2.53
N VAL A 150 7.23 5.45 -3.82
CA VAL A 150 7.00 4.06 -4.22
C VAL A 150 8.17 3.15 -3.83
N LEU A 151 9.41 3.66 -3.90
CA LEU A 151 10.58 2.90 -3.46
C LEU A 151 10.55 2.66 -1.94
N ALA A 152 10.13 3.65 -1.15
CA ALA A 152 9.93 3.48 0.29
C ALA A 152 8.83 2.44 0.58
N ALA A 153 7.69 2.53 -0.11
CA ALA A 153 6.62 1.54 0.00
C ALA A 153 7.12 0.12 -0.31
N SER A 154 7.90 -0.07 -1.38
CA SER A 154 8.43 -1.39 -1.77
C SER A 154 9.36 -2.01 -0.72
N ARG A 155 9.93 -1.17 0.15
CA ARG A 155 10.81 -1.59 1.26
C ARG A 155 10.07 -1.83 2.57
N LEU A 156 8.81 -1.49 2.64
CA LEU A 156 8.00 -1.60 3.85
C LEU A 156 6.92 -2.67 3.78
N VAL A 157 6.42 -2.99 2.58
CA VAL A 157 5.32 -3.95 2.38
C VAL A 157 5.71 -5.41 2.66
N SER A 158 7.00 -5.70 2.86
CA SER A 158 7.51 -7.04 3.13
C SER A 158 8.73 -7.01 4.04
N LEU A 159 9.08 -8.15 4.63
CA LEU A 159 10.33 -8.32 5.40
C LEU A 159 11.57 -8.39 4.51
N TYR A 160 11.41 -8.54 3.20
CA TYR A 160 12.48 -8.57 2.20
C TYR A 160 12.29 -7.43 1.19
N GLN A 161 13.37 -7.08 0.51
CA GLN A 161 13.31 -6.08 -0.56
C GLN A 161 12.46 -6.60 -1.73
N VAL A 162 11.38 -5.90 -2.03
CA VAL A 162 10.58 -6.18 -3.24
C VAL A 162 11.38 -5.74 -4.46
N PRO A 163 11.57 -6.62 -5.48
CA PRO A 163 12.51 -6.34 -6.56
C PRO A 163 12.07 -5.23 -7.51
N ILE A 164 10.77 -5.04 -7.71
CA ILE A 164 10.25 -4.03 -8.66
C ILE A 164 9.32 -3.03 -7.94
N ALA A 165 9.58 -1.74 -8.16
CA ALA A 165 8.69 -0.66 -7.75
C ALA A 165 8.26 0.15 -8.97
N VAL A 166 6.96 0.48 -9.07
CA VAL A 166 6.38 1.19 -10.21
C VAL A 166 5.67 2.44 -9.72
N ALA A 167 6.13 3.60 -10.18
CA ALA A 167 5.42 4.86 -10.04
C ALA A 167 4.65 5.15 -11.33
N THR A 168 3.36 5.50 -11.24
CA THR A 168 2.55 5.79 -12.41
C THR A 168 1.51 6.89 -12.15
N ASN A 169 1.20 7.66 -13.17
CA ASN A 169 0.07 8.61 -13.19
C ASN A 169 -1.12 8.08 -14.03
N GLY A 170 -1.06 6.80 -14.43
CA GLY A 170 -2.09 6.17 -15.23
C GLY A 170 -1.99 6.42 -16.74
N GLU A 171 -1.12 7.33 -17.18
CA GLU A 171 -0.80 7.58 -18.59
C GLU A 171 0.58 7.10 -18.94
N ASP A 172 1.52 7.29 -18.01
CA ASP A 172 2.90 6.85 -18.13
C ASP A 172 3.33 6.15 -16.82
N ALA A 173 4.49 5.50 -16.82
CA ALA A 173 5.04 4.81 -15.67
C ALA A 173 6.57 4.84 -15.68
N GLU A 174 7.16 4.80 -14.49
CA GLU A 174 8.58 4.53 -14.29
C GLU A 174 8.72 3.27 -13.45
N ILE A 175 9.51 2.36 -13.98
CA ILE A 175 9.83 1.08 -13.34
C ILE A 175 11.20 1.22 -12.70
N LEU A 176 11.25 0.99 -11.39
CA LEU A 176 12.45 1.10 -10.60
C LEU A 176 12.92 -0.29 -10.14
N ASP A 177 14.22 -0.48 -10.17
CA ASP A 177 14.85 -1.58 -9.44
C ASP A 177 14.73 -1.32 -7.93
N GLY A 178 14.12 -2.24 -7.21
CA GLY A 178 13.83 -2.07 -5.79
C GLY A 178 15.09 -1.98 -4.92
N ILE A 179 16.20 -2.61 -5.34
CA ILE A 179 17.45 -2.64 -4.59
C ILE A 179 18.19 -1.31 -4.74
N SER A 180 18.52 -0.95 -5.98
CA SER A 180 19.29 0.25 -6.29
C SER A 180 18.43 1.53 -6.23
N GLY A 181 17.15 1.44 -6.51
CA GLY A 181 16.23 2.57 -6.68
C GLY A 181 16.38 3.28 -8.03
N ASN A 182 17.17 2.74 -8.95
CA ASN A 182 17.35 3.32 -10.27
C ASN A 182 16.14 3.02 -11.17
N VAL A 183 15.79 3.97 -12.03
CA VAL A 183 14.80 3.74 -13.09
C VAL A 183 15.42 2.83 -14.14
N ILE A 184 14.80 1.66 -14.36
CA ILE A 184 15.25 0.64 -15.31
C ILE A 184 14.47 0.67 -16.62
N SER A 185 13.26 1.22 -16.61
CA SER A 185 12.45 1.44 -17.82
C SER A 185 11.35 2.46 -17.59
N GLN A 186 10.78 2.99 -18.68
CA GLN A 186 9.70 3.99 -18.68
C GLN A 186 8.58 3.57 -19.62
N GLY A 187 7.37 4.02 -19.30
CA GLY A 187 6.15 3.74 -20.04
C GLY A 187 5.32 2.61 -19.45
N LEU A 188 3.99 2.72 -19.51
CA LEU A 188 3.05 1.67 -19.07
C LEU A 188 3.29 0.33 -19.78
N GLY A 189 3.75 0.40 -21.04
CA GLY A 189 4.07 -0.77 -21.84
C GLY A 189 5.24 -1.58 -21.31
N THR A 190 6.14 -0.99 -20.52
CA THR A 190 7.35 -1.64 -20.00
C THR A 190 7.16 -2.25 -18.62
N ILE A 191 6.00 -2.05 -17.97
CA ILE A 191 5.66 -2.79 -16.74
C ILE A 191 5.83 -4.29 -17.03
N PRO A 192 6.57 -5.05 -16.19
CA PRO A 192 6.83 -6.45 -16.44
C PRO A 192 5.56 -7.28 -16.62
N SER A 193 5.56 -8.23 -17.53
CA SER A 193 4.54 -9.26 -17.61
C SER A 193 4.71 -10.27 -16.47
N LYS A 194 3.70 -11.12 -16.23
CA LYS A 194 3.76 -12.15 -15.19
C LYS A 194 5.00 -13.05 -15.34
N SER A 195 5.32 -13.51 -16.58
CA SER A 195 6.50 -14.33 -16.83
C SER A 195 7.79 -13.60 -16.51
N GLN A 196 7.95 -12.37 -17.02
CA GLN A 196 9.12 -11.54 -16.73
C GLN A 196 9.29 -11.27 -15.23
N LEU A 197 8.19 -11.01 -14.50
CA LEU A 197 8.27 -10.80 -13.06
C LEU A 197 8.65 -12.08 -12.31
N ILE A 198 8.21 -13.26 -12.75
CA ILE A 198 8.64 -14.54 -12.18
C ILE A 198 10.15 -14.71 -12.35
N ASP A 199 10.69 -14.42 -13.52
CA ASP A 199 12.14 -14.50 -13.78
C ASP A 199 12.92 -13.56 -12.86
N VAL A 200 12.47 -12.30 -12.73
CA VAL A 200 13.08 -11.31 -11.83
C VAL A 200 13.03 -11.79 -10.37
N VAL A 201 11.89 -12.28 -9.91
CA VAL A 201 11.70 -12.75 -8.53
C VAL A 201 12.55 -13.98 -8.23
N SER A 202 12.70 -14.89 -9.21
CA SER A 202 13.51 -16.11 -9.07
C SER A 202 15.00 -15.80 -8.91
N GLY A 203 15.48 -14.74 -9.57
CA GLY A 203 16.86 -14.26 -9.45
C GLY A 203 17.11 -13.27 -8.29
N ALA A 204 16.05 -12.73 -7.69
CA ALA A 204 16.17 -11.68 -6.69
C ALA A 204 16.52 -12.26 -5.30
N PRO A 205 17.49 -11.67 -4.60
CA PRO A 205 17.82 -12.09 -3.24
C PRO A 205 16.65 -11.81 -2.28
N SER A 206 16.48 -12.70 -1.29
CA SER A 206 15.50 -12.51 -0.21
C SER A 206 16.12 -11.79 1.00
N ASN A 207 16.94 -10.78 0.75
CA ASN A 207 17.63 -10.05 1.80
C ASN A 207 16.64 -9.29 2.68
N LYS A 208 16.76 -9.49 3.99
CA LYS A 208 15.97 -8.73 4.96
C LYS A 208 16.41 -7.26 4.96
N ILE A 209 15.43 -6.38 5.08
CA ILE A 209 15.69 -4.96 5.26
C ILE A 209 16.07 -4.72 6.72
N SER A 210 17.12 -3.93 6.97
CA SER A 210 17.54 -3.61 8.34
C SER A 210 16.49 -2.74 9.04
N VAL A 211 16.42 -2.85 10.37
CA VAL A 211 15.49 -2.05 11.17
C VAL A 211 15.71 -0.55 10.96
N SER A 212 16.97 -0.10 10.98
CA SER A 212 17.31 1.32 10.74
C SER A 212 16.85 1.79 9.35
N ARG A 213 16.95 0.93 8.34
CA ARG A 213 16.45 1.25 7.00
C ARG A 213 14.93 1.34 6.99
N THR A 214 14.24 0.41 7.65
CA THR A 214 12.77 0.42 7.78
C THR A 214 12.28 1.70 8.44
N GLU A 215 12.94 2.16 9.51
CA GLU A 215 12.59 3.42 10.18
C GLU A 215 12.74 4.64 9.26
N ILE A 216 13.85 4.70 8.49
CA ILE A 216 14.09 5.78 7.53
C ILE A 216 13.02 5.77 6.43
N GLU A 217 12.74 4.60 5.84
CA GLU A 217 11.76 4.48 4.77
C GLU A 217 10.34 4.79 5.25
N SER A 218 10.01 4.42 6.49
CA SER A 218 8.71 4.73 7.09
C SER A 218 8.52 6.24 7.24
N ARG A 219 9.53 6.96 7.75
CA ARG A 219 9.49 8.44 7.84
C ARG A 219 9.39 9.10 6.47
N ILE A 220 10.12 8.59 5.48
CA ILE A 220 10.06 9.12 4.12
C ILE A 220 8.65 8.93 3.55
N LEU A 221 8.11 7.73 3.66
CA LEU A 221 6.78 7.44 3.14
C LEU A 221 5.71 8.28 3.86
N TYR A 222 5.84 8.46 5.18
CA TYR A 222 4.97 9.35 5.95
C TYR A 222 5.00 10.79 5.41
N CYS A 223 6.18 11.38 5.24
CA CYS A 223 6.31 12.73 4.71
C CYS A 223 5.70 12.89 3.31
N TYR A 224 5.90 11.92 2.43
CA TYR A 224 5.40 12.01 1.06
C TYR A 224 3.89 11.81 0.94
N GLU A 225 3.33 10.91 1.73
CA GLU A 225 1.93 10.47 1.57
C GLU A 225 0.99 11.14 2.59
N VAL A 226 1.49 11.46 3.79
CA VAL A 226 0.65 11.92 4.90
C VAL A 226 0.75 13.42 5.11
N ASP A 227 1.96 13.98 5.19
CA ASP A 227 2.14 15.42 5.45
C ASP A 227 1.73 16.28 4.27
N GLY A 228 1.88 15.75 3.04
CA GLY A 228 1.46 16.41 1.80
C GLY A 228 0.04 16.10 1.35
N SER A 229 -0.71 15.30 2.12
CA SER A 229 -2.05 14.85 1.72
C SER A 229 -3.11 15.93 1.92
N CYS A 230 -4.16 15.88 1.08
CA CYS A 230 -5.37 16.63 1.35
C CYS A 230 -6.07 16.06 2.59
N PRO A 231 -6.66 16.90 3.49
CA PRO A 231 -7.47 16.40 4.60
C PRO A 231 -8.66 15.52 4.22
N CYS A 232 -9.06 15.57 2.95
CA CYS A 232 -10.15 14.76 2.38
C CYS A 232 -9.68 13.46 1.71
N ASP A 233 -8.39 13.12 1.81
CA ASP A 233 -7.84 11.92 1.19
C ASP A 233 -8.28 10.68 1.98
N GLU A 234 -9.18 9.89 1.37
CA GLU A 234 -9.72 8.66 1.97
C GLU A 234 -8.72 7.49 1.96
N ASP A 235 -7.61 7.64 1.23
CA ASP A 235 -6.55 6.63 1.17
C ASP A 235 -5.57 6.73 2.36
N ILE A 236 -5.75 7.72 3.25
CA ILE A 236 -4.87 7.98 4.40
C ILE A 236 -5.67 8.12 5.68
N CYS A 237 -5.29 7.35 6.69
CA CYS A 237 -5.82 7.45 8.04
C CYS A 237 -4.70 7.82 9.02
N LYS A 238 -4.76 9.01 9.61
CA LYS A 238 -3.86 9.44 10.71
C LYS A 238 -4.35 8.83 12.02
N LEU A 239 -3.46 8.19 12.77
CA LEU A 239 -3.72 7.50 14.03
C LEU A 239 -3.23 8.31 15.24
#